data_d88d357c7647d659af08077aef498f63
#
_entry.id   d88d357c7647d659af08077aef498f63
#
_cell.length_a   1.000
_cell.length_b   1.000
_cell.length_c   1.000
_cell.angle_alpha   90.00
_cell.angle_beta   90.00
_cell.angle_gamma   90.00
#
_symmetry.space_group_name_H-M   'P 1'
#
loop_
_entity.id
_entity.type
_entity.pdbx_description
1 polymer ?
#
loop_
_entity_poly.entity_id
_entity_poly.type
_entity_poly.pdbx_seq_one_letter_code
_entity_poly.pdbx_strand_id
1 'polypeptide(L)'
;MALLSWEVVGMNRGAAREGASKARIIAQGPMLDKADARRNGFDHAWHHRAAGAAVRPRGAEMASDKGFIRAAKATGVAAHCHVGACLGPGTQVELPRELAHHLGRVLRLADGAMLSLFDGSGPAWLARLRLSHSGPATADIVDAIDDDRESPLRVVLGQGLSSGDRMDITVQKAVELGVSGIAPLATARAVVKLSGDRADRRREHWQRIAIAACEQCRRSTVPSVSSVRPLRDWLASLPPDAPKWLLCARDGQRLAELPPPTQGTTGFLLAGPEGGFSEEERALAVEAGFLPVRLGPRVLRTETAAMTALAAMQTLWGDF
;
A
#
# COMPACT_ATOMS: atom_id res chain seq x y z
N MET A 1 -13.67 -17.46 52.92
CA MET A 1 -13.69 -16.36 53.89
C MET A 1 -12.63 -15.38 53.46
N ALA A 2 -12.83 -14.15 53.02
CA ALA A 2 -13.85 -13.16 53.27
C ALA A 2 -14.13 -12.35 52.03
N LEU A 3 -15.35 -11.97 51.84
CA LEU A 3 -15.92 -10.96 50.96
C LEU A 3 -15.66 -9.56 51.54
N LEU A 4 -15.48 -8.56 50.66
CA LEU A 4 -15.79 -7.14 50.90
C LEU A 4 -15.70 -6.45 49.55
N SER A 5 -16.73 -6.06 48.92
CA SER A 5 -17.84 -5.11 49.00
C SER A 5 -17.52 -3.80 48.32
N TRP A 6 -18.32 -3.55 47.31
CA TRP A 6 -18.45 -2.32 46.48
C TRP A 6 -18.95 -1.14 47.32
N GLU A 7 -18.45 0.03 47.07
CA GLU A 7 -19.15 1.26 47.37
C GLU A 7 -19.16 2.21 46.18
N VAL A 8 -20.38 2.61 45.81
CA VAL A 8 -20.76 3.61 44.83
C VAL A 8 -21.06 4.90 45.57
N VAL A 9 -20.46 6.00 45.19
CA VAL A 9 -20.91 7.39 45.52
C VAL A 9 -20.61 8.21 44.29
N GLY A 10 -21.49 8.87 43.54
CA GLY A 10 -22.67 9.61 43.92
C GLY A 10 -22.56 10.96 43.15
N MET A 11 -23.51 11.24 42.31
CA MET A 11 -23.68 12.39 41.40
C MET A 11 -23.43 13.76 42.08
N ASN A 12 -22.91 14.73 41.30
CA ASN A 12 -23.45 16.05 41.36
C ASN A 12 -23.40 16.77 40.00
N ARG A 13 -24.57 17.31 39.61
CA ARG A 13 -24.81 18.15 38.44
C ARG A 13 -24.68 19.62 38.89
N GLY A 14 -24.08 20.46 38.05
CA GLY A 14 -24.13 21.90 38.20
C GLY A 14 -23.72 22.64 36.93
N ALA A 15 -24.67 23.28 36.31
CA ALA A 15 -24.55 24.08 35.09
C ALA A 15 -23.90 25.43 35.33
N ALA A 16 -23.21 25.98 34.35
CA ALA A 16 -23.36 27.39 33.95
C ALA A 16 -22.66 27.69 32.62
N ARG A 17 -23.32 28.54 31.86
CA ARG A 17 -23.02 29.08 30.54
C ARG A 17 -21.99 30.21 30.65
N GLU A 18 -21.48 30.50 29.44
CA GLU A 18 -21.05 31.81 28.90
C GLU A 18 -19.57 31.94 28.52
N GLY A 19 -19.39 32.39 27.26
CA GLY A 19 -18.39 33.35 26.87
C GLY A 19 -17.66 33.04 25.56
N ALA A 20 -18.23 33.47 24.42
CA ALA A 20 -17.55 33.50 23.13
C ALA A 20 -16.43 34.55 23.13
N SER A 21 -15.23 34.19 22.65
CA SER A 21 -14.31 35.19 22.12
C SER A 21 -13.47 34.60 20.99
N LYS A 22 -13.64 35.19 19.80
CA LYS A 22 -12.87 34.95 18.59
C LYS A 22 -11.48 35.55 18.74
N ALA A 23 -10.44 34.77 18.65
CA ALA A 23 -9.10 35.24 18.34
C ALA A 23 -8.59 34.56 17.06
N ARG A 24 -8.53 35.33 15.98
CA ARG A 24 -7.79 35.04 14.76
C ARG A 24 -6.30 35.18 15.06
N ILE A 25 -5.54 34.12 14.95
CA ILE A 25 -4.08 34.23 14.88
C ILE A 25 -3.69 33.85 13.44
N ILE A 26 -3.21 34.86 12.71
CA ILE A 26 -2.53 34.71 11.42
C ILE A 26 -1.09 34.36 11.75
N ALA A 27 -0.64 33.10 11.47
CA ALA A 27 0.75 32.76 11.51
C ALA A 27 1.28 32.69 10.06
N GLN A 28 2.06 33.70 9.69
CA GLN A 28 2.92 33.69 8.50
C GLN A 28 4.15 32.83 8.86
N GLY A 29 4.32 31.67 8.20
CA GLY A 29 5.54 30.88 8.21
C GLY A 29 6.42 31.20 6.99
N PRO A 30 7.75 31.12 7.07
CA PRO A 30 8.65 31.56 6.02
C PRO A 30 8.63 30.63 4.79
N MET A 31 8.67 31.24 3.59
CA MET A 31 8.91 30.56 2.31
C MET A 31 10.27 29.86 2.34
N LEU A 32 10.28 28.57 2.19
CA LEU A 32 11.49 27.78 1.91
C LEU A 32 11.78 27.80 0.41
N ASP A 33 13.02 28.15 0.11
CA ASP A 33 13.59 28.30 -1.22
C ASP A 33 13.61 26.97 -1.99
N LYS A 34 13.21 27.00 -3.28
CA LYS A 34 13.07 25.84 -4.17
C LYS A 34 14.42 25.27 -4.66
N ALA A 35 15.54 25.72 -4.14
CA ALA A 35 16.86 25.35 -4.65
C ALA A 35 17.50 24.11 -4.01
N ASP A 36 16.98 23.59 -2.88
CA ASP A 36 17.67 22.54 -2.11
C ASP A 36 17.11 21.11 -2.32
N ALA A 37 16.05 20.97 -3.12
CA ALA A 37 15.39 19.69 -3.37
C ALA A 37 16.08 18.77 -4.41
N ARG A 38 17.20 19.20 -5.01
CA ARG A 38 17.84 18.48 -6.13
C ARG A 38 19.04 17.63 -5.76
N ARG A 39 19.41 17.52 -4.49
CA ARG A 39 20.65 16.79 -4.10
C ARG A 39 20.47 15.42 -3.48
N ASN A 40 19.27 15.01 -3.14
CA ASN A 40 19.03 13.68 -2.59
C ASN A 40 18.18 12.91 -3.60
N GLY A 41 18.78 11.96 -4.31
CA GLY A 41 18.17 11.11 -5.35
C GLY A 41 16.98 10.29 -4.85
N PHE A 42 15.92 10.98 -4.46
CA PHE A 42 14.61 10.39 -4.25
C PHE A 42 13.98 10.20 -5.63
N ASP A 43 13.76 8.96 -6.01
CA ASP A 43 12.92 8.62 -7.14
C ASP A 43 11.55 9.31 -6.96
N HIS A 44 11.23 10.24 -7.86
CA HIS A 44 10.07 11.13 -7.79
C HIS A 44 8.69 10.42 -7.77
N ALA A 45 8.68 9.08 -7.74
CA ALA A 45 7.45 8.28 -7.69
C ALA A 45 6.61 8.49 -6.40
N TRP A 46 7.23 8.89 -5.29
CA TRP A 46 6.54 9.03 -4.01
C TRP A 46 5.84 10.38 -3.81
N HIS A 47 6.23 11.43 -4.56
CA HIS A 47 5.76 12.80 -4.31
C HIS A 47 4.77 13.37 -5.33
N HIS A 48 4.48 12.68 -6.45
CA HIS A 48 3.71 13.29 -7.54
C HIS A 48 2.20 13.01 -7.57
N ARG A 49 1.57 12.53 -6.50
CA ARG A 49 0.10 12.35 -6.49
C ARG A 49 -0.66 12.93 -5.30
N ALA A 50 -0.18 14.02 -4.71
CA ALA A 50 -0.97 14.75 -3.72
C ALA A 50 -1.72 15.99 -4.28
N ALA A 51 -1.68 16.26 -5.58
CA ALA A 51 -2.34 17.41 -6.19
C ALA A 51 -2.83 17.08 -7.61
N GLY A 52 -3.80 16.19 -7.71
CA GLY A 52 -4.54 15.93 -8.94
C GLY A 52 -6.02 15.88 -8.61
N ALA A 53 -6.65 17.06 -8.40
CA ALA A 53 -8.09 17.15 -8.54
C ALA A 53 -8.44 16.66 -9.95
N ALA A 54 -9.19 15.56 -10.05
CA ALA A 54 -9.71 15.04 -11.30
C ALA A 54 -10.45 16.16 -12.02
N VAL A 55 -9.87 16.68 -13.09
CA VAL A 55 -10.58 17.52 -14.04
C VAL A 55 -11.54 16.61 -14.79
N ARG A 56 -12.79 16.59 -14.34
CA ARG A 56 -13.87 15.93 -15.08
C ARG A 56 -14.09 16.70 -16.38
N PRO A 57 -14.05 16.08 -17.57
CA PRO A 57 -14.47 16.72 -18.78
C PRO A 57 -15.97 17.00 -18.69
N ARG A 58 -16.36 18.28 -18.77
CA ARG A 58 -17.76 18.69 -18.94
C ARG A 58 -18.20 18.40 -20.36
N GLY A 59 -19.17 17.52 -20.53
CA GLY A 59 -19.91 17.41 -21.77
C GLY A 59 -19.90 16.02 -22.44
N ALA A 60 -20.40 15.00 -21.76
CA ALA A 60 -21.12 13.88 -22.35
C ALA A 60 -22.19 13.47 -21.36
N GLU A 61 -23.43 13.47 -21.75
CA GLU A 61 -24.52 12.89 -20.95
C GLU A 61 -24.23 11.40 -20.77
N MET A 62 -23.74 11.05 -19.58
CA MET A 62 -23.48 9.67 -19.20
C MET A 62 -24.79 9.00 -18.83
N ALA A 63 -25.22 8.05 -19.64
CA ALA A 63 -26.21 7.06 -19.24
C ALA A 63 -25.78 6.45 -17.90
N SER A 64 -26.68 6.44 -16.94
CA SER A 64 -26.48 6.24 -15.51
C SER A 64 -25.47 5.14 -15.15
N ASP A 65 -24.40 5.50 -14.44
CA ASP A 65 -23.33 4.65 -13.88
C ASP A 65 -23.81 3.35 -13.19
N LYS A 66 -24.98 3.39 -12.57
CA LYS A 66 -25.58 2.22 -11.90
C LYS A 66 -26.04 1.10 -12.83
N GLY A 67 -26.38 1.40 -14.08
CA GLY A 67 -26.74 0.43 -15.09
C GLY A 67 -25.53 -0.36 -15.60
N PHE A 68 -24.38 0.30 -15.70
CA PHE A 68 -23.15 -0.28 -16.24
C PHE A 68 -22.46 -1.22 -15.25
N ILE A 69 -22.31 -0.83 -13.99
CA ILE A 69 -21.79 -1.69 -12.90
C ILE A 69 -22.64 -2.96 -12.77
N ARG A 70 -23.95 -2.85 -12.97
CA ARG A 70 -24.88 -3.99 -12.97
C ARG A 70 -24.67 -4.89 -14.19
N ALA A 71 -24.34 -4.33 -15.34
CA ALA A 71 -24.02 -5.07 -16.57
C ALA A 71 -22.65 -5.79 -16.45
N ALA A 72 -21.63 -5.14 -15.88
CA ALA A 72 -20.32 -5.77 -15.61
C ALA A 72 -20.42 -6.91 -14.59
N LYS A 73 -21.28 -6.77 -13.56
CA LYS A 73 -21.61 -7.87 -12.63
C LYS A 73 -22.44 -8.98 -13.30
N ALA A 74 -23.25 -8.65 -14.29
CA ALA A 74 -24.08 -9.61 -15.02
C ALA A 74 -23.33 -10.30 -16.17
N THR A 75 -22.32 -9.67 -16.76
CA THR A 75 -21.49 -10.23 -17.85
C THR A 75 -20.22 -10.94 -17.37
N GLY A 76 -19.94 -10.95 -16.05
CA GLY A 76 -18.81 -11.65 -15.45
C GLY A 76 -17.47 -11.22 -16.04
N VAL A 77 -16.79 -10.23 -15.45
CA VAL A 77 -15.38 -9.93 -15.76
C VAL A 77 -14.56 -11.19 -15.50
N ALA A 78 -13.99 -11.78 -16.56
CA ALA A 78 -13.35 -13.08 -16.51
C ALA A 78 -11.97 -13.06 -15.86
N ALA A 79 -11.25 -11.93 -15.94
CA ALA A 79 -9.91 -11.76 -15.38
C ALA A 79 -9.62 -10.29 -15.08
N HIS A 80 -8.75 -10.02 -14.11
CA HIS A 80 -8.19 -8.71 -13.78
C HIS A 80 -6.70 -8.74 -14.05
N CYS A 81 -6.22 -8.00 -15.05
CA CYS A 81 -4.88 -8.17 -15.60
C CYS A 81 -4.12 -6.86 -15.69
N HIS A 82 -2.85 -6.90 -15.29
CA HIS A 82 -1.94 -5.77 -15.45
C HIS A 82 -1.40 -5.71 -16.88
N VAL A 83 -1.33 -4.50 -17.43
CA VAL A 83 -0.70 -4.20 -18.71
C VAL A 83 0.20 -2.98 -18.57
N GLY A 84 1.40 -3.04 -19.16
CA GLY A 84 2.38 -1.95 -19.10
C GLY A 84 2.10 -0.78 -20.05
N ALA A 85 0.86 -0.59 -20.48
CA ALA A 85 0.45 0.44 -21.42
C ALA A 85 -0.45 1.48 -20.73
N CYS A 86 -0.38 2.73 -21.18
CA CYS A 86 -1.31 3.76 -20.74
C CYS A 86 -2.71 3.44 -21.29
N LEU A 87 -3.68 3.32 -20.37
CA LEU A 87 -5.05 2.95 -20.69
C LEU A 87 -5.95 4.19 -20.73
N GLY A 88 -6.93 4.17 -21.65
CA GLY A 88 -7.92 5.23 -21.78
C GLY A 88 -9.12 4.82 -22.62
N PRO A 89 -10.27 5.52 -22.50
CA PRO A 89 -11.48 5.17 -23.21
C PRO A 89 -11.27 5.14 -24.74
N GLY A 90 -11.81 4.10 -25.39
CA GLY A 90 -11.76 3.96 -26.85
C GLY A 90 -10.39 3.58 -27.40
N THR A 91 -9.39 3.29 -26.56
CA THR A 91 -8.08 2.80 -27.00
C THR A 91 -8.10 1.28 -27.21
N GLN A 92 -7.26 0.81 -28.13
CA GLN A 92 -6.96 -0.62 -28.26
C GLN A 92 -5.53 -0.87 -27.77
N VAL A 93 -5.36 -1.92 -26.96
CA VAL A 93 -4.08 -2.29 -26.35
C VAL A 93 -3.67 -3.67 -26.85
N GLU A 94 -2.42 -3.79 -27.33
CA GLU A 94 -1.81 -5.08 -27.61
C GLU A 94 -1.46 -5.77 -26.29
N LEU A 95 -1.91 -7.02 -26.14
CA LEU A 95 -1.66 -7.79 -24.93
C LEU A 95 -0.28 -8.49 -25.00
N PRO A 96 0.52 -8.45 -23.93
CA PRO A 96 1.74 -9.21 -23.84
C PRO A 96 1.51 -10.69 -24.19
N ARG A 97 2.44 -11.29 -24.90
CA ARG A 97 2.33 -12.66 -25.40
C ARG A 97 2.02 -13.68 -24.31
N GLU A 98 2.63 -13.52 -23.15
CA GLU A 98 2.39 -14.36 -21.98
C GLU A 98 0.97 -14.21 -21.43
N LEU A 99 0.47 -12.98 -21.36
CA LEU A 99 -0.89 -12.69 -20.94
C LEU A 99 -1.91 -13.23 -21.94
N ALA A 100 -1.68 -13.02 -23.24
CA ALA A 100 -2.53 -13.57 -24.29
C ALA A 100 -2.62 -15.10 -24.25
N HIS A 101 -1.47 -15.78 -24.03
CA HIS A 101 -1.41 -17.22 -23.82
C HIS A 101 -2.18 -17.66 -22.57
N HIS A 102 -2.02 -16.94 -21.45
CA HIS A 102 -2.74 -17.22 -20.20
C HIS A 102 -4.25 -17.12 -20.39
N LEU A 103 -4.73 -16.03 -20.99
CA LEU A 103 -6.17 -15.82 -21.24
C LEU A 103 -6.75 -16.87 -22.18
N GLY A 104 -6.11 -17.14 -23.31
CA GLY A 104 -6.65 -18.03 -24.34
C GLY A 104 -6.44 -19.52 -24.05
N ARG A 105 -5.30 -19.93 -23.51
CA ARG A 105 -4.96 -21.34 -23.30
C ARG A 105 -5.22 -21.84 -21.90
N VAL A 106 -4.89 -21.05 -20.88
CA VAL A 106 -5.04 -21.46 -19.46
C VAL A 106 -6.47 -21.19 -19.01
N LEU A 107 -6.96 -19.96 -19.14
CA LEU A 107 -8.33 -19.58 -18.76
C LEU A 107 -9.36 -19.94 -19.83
N ARG A 108 -8.94 -20.27 -21.05
CA ARG A 108 -9.77 -20.67 -22.18
C ARG A 108 -10.89 -19.67 -22.48
N LEU A 109 -10.57 -18.38 -22.38
CA LEU A 109 -11.52 -17.33 -22.70
C LEU A 109 -11.78 -17.28 -24.20
N ALA A 110 -13.03 -17.02 -24.55
CA ALA A 110 -13.44 -16.82 -25.93
C ALA A 110 -13.13 -15.40 -26.41
N ASP A 111 -13.07 -15.21 -27.73
CA ASP A 111 -13.08 -13.88 -28.34
C ASP A 111 -14.31 -13.11 -27.87
N GLY A 112 -14.14 -11.82 -27.57
CA GLY A 112 -15.18 -10.97 -27.01
C GLY A 112 -15.37 -11.06 -25.50
N ALA A 113 -14.63 -11.92 -24.78
CA ALA A 113 -14.69 -11.99 -23.31
C ALA A 113 -14.36 -10.63 -22.67
N MET A 114 -15.04 -10.31 -21.57
CA MET A 114 -14.81 -9.07 -20.86
C MET A 114 -13.71 -9.25 -19.80
N LEU A 115 -12.76 -8.30 -19.80
CA LEU A 115 -11.62 -8.24 -18.90
C LEU A 115 -11.66 -6.94 -18.10
N SER A 116 -11.03 -6.94 -16.94
CA SER A 116 -10.58 -5.73 -16.26
C SER A 116 -9.08 -5.56 -16.50
N LEU A 117 -8.68 -4.44 -17.09
CA LEU A 117 -7.27 -4.09 -17.31
C LEU A 117 -6.87 -2.92 -16.43
N PHE A 118 -5.64 -2.93 -15.93
CA PHE A 118 -5.07 -1.82 -15.16
C PHE A 118 -3.58 -1.66 -15.47
N ASP A 119 -3.06 -0.44 -15.32
CA ASP A 119 -1.65 -0.11 -15.57
C ASP A 119 -0.85 0.11 -14.28
N GLY A 120 -1.46 -0.14 -13.13
CA GLY A 120 -0.85 0.08 -11.80
C GLY A 120 -0.98 1.50 -11.29
N SER A 121 -1.59 2.41 -12.04
CA SER A 121 -1.71 3.83 -11.69
C SER A 121 -2.94 4.16 -10.82
N GLY A 122 -3.84 3.21 -10.64
CA GLY A 122 -5.06 3.34 -9.83
C GLY A 122 -6.33 3.00 -10.61
N PRO A 123 -6.61 3.62 -11.77
CA PRO A 123 -7.80 3.28 -12.55
C PRO A 123 -7.77 1.86 -13.10
N ALA A 124 -8.93 1.19 -13.08
CA ALA A 124 -9.18 -0.04 -13.82
C ALA A 124 -10.13 0.22 -14.98
N TRP A 125 -10.00 -0.56 -16.04
CA TRP A 125 -10.72 -0.39 -17.28
C TRP A 125 -11.42 -1.68 -17.70
N LEU A 126 -12.68 -1.59 -18.05
CA LEU A 126 -13.38 -2.67 -18.70
C LEU A 126 -12.90 -2.77 -20.15
N ALA A 127 -12.48 -3.96 -20.56
CA ALA A 127 -11.94 -4.19 -21.88
C ALA A 127 -12.55 -5.46 -22.51
N ARG A 128 -12.64 -5.46 -23.82
CA ARG A 128 -13.12 -6.60 -24.59
C ARG A 128 -11.93 -7.30 -25.26
N LEU A 129 -11.72 -8.55 -24.94
CA LEU A 129 -10.67 -9.39 -25.51
C LEU A 129 -10.89 -9.60 -27.00
N ARG A 130 -9.84 -9.47 -27.79
CA ARG A 130 -9.78 -9.81 -29.21
C ARG A 130 -8.68 -10.83 -29.45
N LEU A 131 -9.08 -12.04 -29.73
CA LEU A 131 -8.16 -13.13 -30.09
C LEU A 131 -8.00 -13.16 -31.61
N SER A 132 -6.75 -13.16 -32.05
CA SER A 132 -6.41 -13.28 -33.49
C SER A 132 -5.80 -14.63 -33.79
N HIS A 133 -6.12 -15.19 -34.96
CA HIS A 133 -5.51 -16.44 -35.42
C HIS A 133 -4.13 -16.20 -36.07
N SER A 134 -3.85 -15.00 -36.54
CA SER A 134 -2.66 -14.66 -37.32
C SER A 134 -1.86 -13.46 -36.80
N GLY A 135 -2.27 -12.85 -35.70
CA GLY A 135 -1.65 -11.65 -35.13
C GLY A 135 -1.66 -11.65 -33.58
N PRO A 136 -1.17 -10.59 -32.99
CA PRO A 136 -1.20 -10.44 -31.54
C PRO A 136 -2.65 -10.36 -31.03
N ALA A 137 -2.89 -10.85 -29.82
CA ALA A 137 -4.14 -10.62 -29.14
C ALA A 137 -4.19 -9.16 -28.66
N THR A 138 -5.38 -8.55 -28.74
CA THR A 138 -5.60 -7.16 -28.31
C THR A 138 -6.77 -7.08 -27.35
N ALA A 139 -6.95 -5.93 -26.72
CA ALA A 139 -8.13 -5.63 -25.92
C ALA A 139 -8.64 -4.22 -26.28
N ASP A 140 -9.93 -4.12 -26.59
CA ASP A 140 -10.59 -2.85 -26.82
C ASP A 140 -11.07 -2.28 -25.48
N ILE A 141 -10.58 -1.11 -25.08
CA ILE A 141 -11.03 -0.44 -23.85
C ILE A 141 -12.45 0.10 -24.07
N VAL A 142 -13.37 -0.38 -23.24
CA VAL A 142 -14.81 -0.05 -23.36
C VAL A 142 -15.17 1.13 -22.46
N ASP A 143 -14.81 1.04 -21.16
CA ASP A 143 -15.17 2.04 -20.16
C ASP A 143 -14.27 1.95 -18.92
N ALA A 144 -14.33 2.97 -18.04
CA ALA A 144 -13.68 2.93 -16.74
C ALA A 144 -14.48 2.05 -15.76
N ILE A 145 -13.78 1.37 -14.87
CA ILE A 145 -14.38 0.64 -13.75
C ILE A 145 -14.26 1.53 -12.51
N ASP A 146 -15.40 1.89 -11.94
CA ASP A 146 -15.47 2.62 -10.65
C ASP A 146 -15.53 1.58 -9.50
N ASP A 147 -14.40 0.99 -9.17
CA ASP A 147 -14.24 0.00 -8.09
C ASP A 147 -12.92 0.27 -7.38
N ASP A 148 -12.93 1.25 -6.47
CA ASP A 148 -11.76 1.58 -5.67
C ASP A 148 -11.62 0.56 -4.52
N ARG A 149 -10.53 -0.20 -4.55
CA ARG A 149 -10.17 -1.20 -3.55
C ARG A 149 -8.92 -0.81 -2.78
N GLU A 150 -8.56 0.46 -2.84
CA GLU A 150 -7.40 0.95 -2.12
C GLU A 150 -7.77 1.36 -0.70
N SER A 151 -7.02 0.85 0.26
CA SER A 151 -7.20 1.23 1.65
C SER A 151 -6.99 2.74 1.86
N PRO A 152 -7.85 3.41 2.65
CA PRO A 152 -7.61 4.79 3.07
C PRO A 152 -6.36 4.92 3.95
N LEU A 153 -5.90 3.84 4.57
CA LEU A 153 -4.69 3.79 5.38
C LEU A 153 -3.47 3.57 4.47
N ARG A 154 -2.60 4.56 4.37
CA ARG A 154 -1.36 4.46 3.60
C ARG A 154 -0.20 4.00 4.49
N VAL A 155 0.30 2.78 4.28
CA VAL A 155 1.45 2.22 5.01
C VAL A 155 2.51 1.74 4.04
N VAL A 156 3.75 2.17 4.26
CA VAL A 156 4.94 1.65 3.60
C VAL A 156 5.62 0.65 4.54
N LEU A 157 5.82 -0.57 4.07
CA LEU A 157 6.51 -1.61 4.82
C LEU A 157 8.03 -1.55 4.54
N GLY A 158 8.82 -1.16 5.54
CA GLY A 158 10.26 -1.37 5.58
C GLY A 158 10.54 -2.77 6.10
N GLN A 159 10.93 -3.70 5.21
CA GLN A 159 11.15 -5.10 5.54
C GLN A 159 12.63 -5.46 5.49
N GLY A 160 13.20 -5.88 6.63
CA GLY A 160 14.52 -6.48 6.65
C GLY A 160 14.58 -7.72 5.75
N LEU A 161 15.64 -7.81 4.92
CA LEU A 161 15.79 -8.91 3.96
C LEU A 161 15.69 -10.27 4.64
N SER A 162 14.72 -11.06 4.22
CA SER A 162 14.47 -12.42 4.72
C SER A 162 14.94 -13.46 3.71
N SER A 163 15.27 -14.65 4.19
CA SER A 163 15.76 -15.75 3.37
C SER A 163 14.64 -16.52 2.65
N GLY A 164 14.97 -17.11 1.49
CA GLY A 164 14.08 -17.98 0.73
C GLY A 164 12.77 -17.33 0.36
N ASP A 165 11.70 -18.12 0.47
CA ASP A 165 10.34 -17.72 0.06
C ASP A 165 9.65 -16.77 1.04
N ARG A 166 10.24 -16.51 2.21
CA ARG A 166 9.62 -15.63 3.22
C ARG A 166 9.44 -14.21 2.73
N MET A 167 10.44 -13.66 2.01
CA MET A 167 10.32 -12.34 1.42
C MET A 167 9.25 -12.31 0.34
N ASP A 168 9.14 -13.36 -0.47
CA ASP A 168 8.13 -13.49 -1.53
C ASP A 168 6.71 -13.52 -0.92
N ILE A 169 6.52 -14.33 0.15
CA ILE A 169 5.26 -14.38 0.91
C ILE A 169 4.96 -13.03 1.56
N THR A 170 5.96 -12.36 2.15
CA THR A 170 5.76 -11.05 2.77
C THR A 170 5.30 -10.03 1.75
N VAL A 171 5.92 -9.95 0.58
CA VAL A 171 5.51 -9.05 -0.50
C VAL A 171 4.09 -9.35 -0.97
N GLN A 172 3.80 -10.62 -1.28
CA GLN A 172 2.48 -11.03 -1.73
C GLN A 172 1.38 -10.64 -0.73
N LYS A 173 1.55 -11.03 0.54
CA LYS A 173 0.53 -10.79 1.56
C LYS A 173 0.45 -9.33 2.01
N ALA A 174 1.55 -8.58 1.97
CA ALA A 174 1.50 -7.15 2.23
C ALA A 174 0.65 -6.41 1.18
N VAL A 175 0.74 -6.81 -0.10
CA VAL A 175 -0.12 -6.26 -1.16
C VAL A 175 -1.58 -6.58 -0.93
N GLU A 176 -1.92 -7.84 -0.63
CA GLU A 176 -3.28 -8.27 -0.31
C GLU A 176 -3.86 -7.53 0.91
N LEU A 177 -3.00 -7.15 1.87
CA LEU A 177 -3.35 -6.41 3.08
C LEU A 177 -3.27 -4.87 2.90
N GLY A 178 -3.27 -4.38 1.67
CA GLY A 178 -3.43 -2.95 1.40
C GLY A 178 -2.17 -2.10 1.57
N VAL A 179 -0.95 -2.67 1.60
CA VAL A 179 0.28 -1.88 1.69
C VAL A 179 0.40 -0.90 0.52
N SER A 180 0.92 0.32 0.77
CA SER A 180 1.10 1.34 -0.26
C SER A 180 2.48 1.27 -0.95
N GLY A 181 3.45 0.58 -0.33
CA GLY A 181 4.78 0.39 -0.87
C GLY A 181 5.63 -0.51 0.02
N ILE A 182 6.70 -1.07 -0.54
CA ILE A 182 7.59 -1.99 0.16
C ILE A 182 9.03 -1.55 -0.05
N ALA A 183 9.78 -1.41 1.04
CA ALA A 183 11.20 -1.09 1.07
C ALA A 183 12.00 -2.29 1.59
N PRO A 184 12.67 -3.08 0.73
CA PRO A 184 13.59 -4.13 1.17
C PRO A 184 14.84 -3.51 1.78
N LEU A 185 15.19 -3.90 3.03
CA LEU A 185 16.25 -3.27 3.82
C LEU A 185 17.38 -4.24 4.13
N ALA A 186 18.61 -3.83 3.79
CA ALA A 186 19.81 -4.52 4.26
C ALA A 186 20.06 -4.16 5.73
N THR A 187 20.06 -5.17 6.60
CA THR A 187 20.24 -5.05 8.05
C THR A 187 21.39 -5.92 8.53
N ALA A 188 21.92 -5.62 9.72
CA ALA A 188 23.09 -6.30 10.28
C ALA A 188 22.89 -7.81 10.43
N ARG A 189 21.68 -8.23 10.84
CA ARG A 189 21.34 -9.63 11.10
C ARG A 189 20.59 -10.33 9.95
N ALA A 190 20.51 -9.69 8.78
CA ALA A 190 19.97 -10.33 7.59
C ALA A 190 20.91 -11.46 7.12
N VAL A 191 20.36 -12.65 6.94
CA VAL A 191 21.09 -13.82 6.41
C VAL A 191 21.45 -13.60 4.94
N VAL A 192 20.57 -12.94 4.20
CA VAL A 192 20.72 -12.66 2.77
C VAL A 192 21.39 -11.30 2.59
N LYS A 193 22.53 -11.28 1.88
CA LYS A 193 23.21 -10.05 1.45
C LYS A 193 23.02 -9.86 -0.04
N LEU A 194 22.42 -8.76 -0.44
CA LEU A 194 22.16 -8.40 -1.84
C LEU A 194 22.87 -7.09 -2.18
N SER A 195 23.54 -7.06 -3.32
CA SER A 195 24.19 -5.86 -3.88
C SER A 195 24.23 -5.92 -5.40
N GLY A 196 24.37 -4.78 -6.07
CA GLY A 196 24.46 -4.65 -7.51
C GLY A 196 23.36 -5.39 -8.26
N ASP A 197 23.67 -5.92 -9.42
CA ASP A 197 22.72 -6.62 -10.32
C ASP A 197 21.88 -7.71 -9.62
N ARG A 198 22.41 -8.33 -8.57
CA ARG A 198 21.66 -9.36 -7.83
C ARG A 198 20.53 -8.71 -7.01
N ALA A 199 20.77 -7.55 -6.43
CA ALA A 199 19.73 -6.80 -5.73
C ALA A 199 18.64 -6.33 -6.71
N ASP A 200 19.03 -5.84 -7.89
CA ASP A 200 18.10 -5.36 -8.91
C ASP A 200 17.22 -6.50 -9.45
N ARG A 201 17.81 -7.66 -9.77
CA ARG A 201 17.03 -8.85 -10.18
C ARG A 201 16.05 -9.32 -9.12
N ARG A 202 16.43 -9.25 -7.82
CA ARG A 202 15.52 -9.61 -6.73
C ARG A 202 14.40 -8.57 -6.56
N ARG A 203 14.70 -7.28 -6.68
CA ARG A 203 13.69 -6.21 -6.68
C ARG A 203 12.66 -6.42 -7.81
N GLU A 204 13.12 -6.69 -9.03
CA GLU A 204 12.24 -6.98 -10.15
C GLU A 204 11.38 -8.23 -9.93
N HIS A 205 11.95 -9.27 -9.33
CA HIS A 205 11.19 -10.45 -8.93
C HIS A 205 10.08 -10.11 -7.94
N TRP A 206 10.37 -9.34 -6.89
CA TRP A 206 9.37 -8.91 -5.92
C TRP A 206 8.33 -7.96 -6.52
N GLN A 207 8.73 -7.09 -7.45
CA GLN A 207 7.76 -6.25 -8.16
C GLN A 207 6.78 -7.08 -8.98
N ARG A 208 7.24 -8.16 -9.63
CA ARG A 208 6.34 -9.10 -10.33
C ARG A 208 5.40 -9.81 -9.37
N ILE A 209 5.86 -10.19 -8.19
CA ILE A 209 4.98 -10.76 -7.15
C ILE A 209 3.92 -9.75 -6.72
N ALA A 210 4.30 -8.47 -6.54
CA ALA A 210 3.35 -7.42 -6.19
C ALA A 210 2.28 -7.23 -7.28
N ILE A 211 2.66 -7.25 -8.56
CA ILE A 211 1.72 -7.20 -9.69
C ILE A 211 0.77 -8.40 -9.65
N ALA A 212 1.30 -9.63 -9.55
CA ALA A 212 0.48 -10.83 -9.50
C ALA A 212 -0.47 -10.86 -8.29
N ALA A 213 -0.04 -10.31 -7.15
CA ALA A 213 -0.90 -10.15 -5.99
C ALA A 213 -2.03 -9.14 -6.25
N CYS A 214 -1.76 -8.02 -6.94
CA CYS A 214 -2.79 -7.06 -7.37
C CYS A 214 -3.81 -7.71 -8.31
N GLU A 215 -3.35 -8.49 -9.29
CA GLU A 215 -4.25 -9.24 -10.18
C GLU A 215 -5.18 -10.17 -9.41
N GLN A 216 -4.68 -10.86 -8.40
CA GLN A 216 -5.44 -11.79 -7.59
C GLN A 216 -6.40 -11.08 -6.62
N CYS A 217 -5.95 -10.05 -5.87
CA CYS A 217 -6.78 -9.34 -4.89
C CYS A 217 -7.61 -8.20 -5.51
N ARG A 218 -7.47 -7.96 -6.81
CA ARG A 218 -8.19 -6.95 -7.61
C ARG A 218 -7.86 -5.50 -7.26
N ARG A 219 -6.68 -5.24 -6.71
CA ARG A 219 -6.17 -3.88 -6.58
C ARG A 219 -5.68 -3.37 -7.94
N SER A 220 -5.94 -2.11 -8.22
CA SER A 220 -5.52 -1.46 -9.48
C SER A 220 -4.34 -0.50 -9.30
N THR A 221 -3.97 -0.18 -8.06
CA THR A 221 -2.72 0.51 -7.73
C THR A 221 -1.67 -0.52 -7.35
N VAL A 222 -0.59 -0.60 -8.15
CA VAL A 222 0.52 -1.53 -7.84
C VAL A 222 1.47 -0.87 -6.84
N PRO A 223 1.63 -1.42 -5.62
CA PRO A 223 2.63 -0.93 -4.68
C PRO A 223 4.03 -1.07 -5.26
N SER A 224 4.82 0.00 -5.18
CA SER A 224 6.20 -0.06 -5.64
C SER A 224 7.09 -0.82 -4.66
N VAL A 225 7.96 -1.67 -5.19
CA VAL A 225 9.05 -2.28 -4.43
C VAL A 225 10.33 -1.47 -4.73
N SER A 226 10.82 -0.74 -3.72
CA SER A 226 12.01 0.09 -3.88
C SER A 226 13.29 -0.74 -4.02
N SER A 227 14.37 -0.10 -4.47
CA SER A 227 15.70 -0.72 -4.47
C SER A 227 16.12 -1.13 -3.07
N VAL A 228 16.88 -2.22 -2.96
CA VAL A 228 17.48 -2.65 -1.69
C VAL A 228 18.45 -1.58 -1.22
N ARG A 229 18.30 -1.12 0.01
CA ARG A 229 19.18 -0.11 0.61
C ARG A 229 19.50 -0.44 2.07
N PRO A 230 20.59 0.10 2.64
CA PRO A 230 20.87 0.00 4.06
C PRO A 230 19.75 0.62 4.90
N LEU A 231 19.46 0.01 6.05
CA LEU A 231 18.46 0.53 7.00
C LEU A 231 18.71 2.00 7.36
N ARG A 232 19.96 2.37 7.67
CA ARG A 232 20.36 3.74 8.03
C ARG A 232 19.94 4.76 6.96
N ASP A 233 20.21 4.46 5.68
CA ASP A 233 19.91 5.36 4.56
C ASP A 233 18.40 5.52 4.35
N TRP A 234 17.65 4.43 4.57
CA TRP A 234 16.19 4.48 4.50
C TRP A 234 15.62 5.33 5.63
N LEU A 235 16.07 5.12 6.88
CA LEU A 235 15.61 5.93 8.02
C LEU A 235 15.87 7.42 7.81
N ALA A 236 17.07 7.79 7.33
CA ALA A 236 17.43 9.18 7.05
C ALA A 236 16.58 9.83 5.93
N SER A 237 15.96 9.01 5.09
CA SER A 237 15.17 9.48 3.95
C SER A 237 13.69 9.70 4.27
N LEU A 238 13.24 9.30 5.46
CA LEU A 238 11.81 9.39 5.82
C LEU A 238 11.44 10.81 6.29
N PRO A 239 10.19 11.23 6.01
CA PRO A 239 9.68 12.50 6.55
C PRO A 239 9.73 12.49 8.09
N PRO A 240 10.18 13.58 8.74
CA PRO A 240 10.31 13.63 10.19
C PRO A 240 8.98 13.43 10.91
N ASP A 241 7.91 14.06 10.41
CA ASP A 241 6.59 14.11 11.06
C ASP A 241 5.67 12.94 10.67
N ALA A 242 6.15 11.99 9.86
CA ALA A 242 5.34 10.84 9.45
C ALA A 242 5.15 9.85 10.63
N PRO A 243 3.98 9.19 10.73
CA PRO A 243 3.78 8.09 11.67
C PRO A 243 4.75 6.93 11.38
N LYS A 244 5.44 6.43 12.40
CA LYS A 244 6.47 5.39 12.24
C LYS A 244 6.34 4.34 13.34
N TRP A 245 6.28 3.06 12.98
CA TRP A 245 6.11 1.94 13.90
C TRP A 245 7.21 0.90 13.70
N LEU A 246 7.93 0.56 14.78
CA LEU A 246 8.96 -0.48 14.81
C LEU A 246 8.38 -1.74 15.46
N LEU A 247 8.30 -2.84 14.73
CA LEU A 247 7.85 -4.12 15.30
C LEU A 247 8.89 -4.70 16.25
N CYS A 248 8.48 -4.90 17.50
CA CYS A 248 9.27 -5.49 18.56
C CYS A 248 8.62 -6.77 19.08
N ALA A 249 9.42 -7.80 19.37
CA ALA A 249 8.91 -9.07 19.85
C ALA A 249 8.44 -9.02 21.31
N ARG A 250 9.05 -8.18 22.15
CA ARG A 250 8.81 -8.14 23.59
C ARG A 250 8.45 -6.76 24.13
N ASP A 251 9.14 -5.74 23.64
CA ASP A 251 9.02 -4.37 24.12
C ASP A 251 8.11 -3.53 23.22
N GLY A 252 7.57 -2.45 23.74
CA GLY A 252 6.76 -1.50 23.00
C GLY A 252 5.30 -1.45 23.43
N GLN A 253 4.62 -0.46 22.93
CA GLN A 253 3.19 -0.25 23.17
C GLN A 253 2.34 -1.25 22.36
N ARG A 254 1.14 -1.52 22.81
CA ARG A 254 0.20 -2.33 22.01
C ARG A 254 -0.33 -1.45 20.88
N LEU A 255 -0.40 -2.00 19.67
CA LEU A 255 -0.86 -1.27 18.51
C LEU A 255 -2.26 -0.67 18.72
N ALA A 256 -3.16 -1.40 19.39
CA ALA A 256 -4.51 -0.96 19.70
C ALA A 256 -4.60 0.21 20.72
N GLU A 257 -3.50 0.55 21.38
CA GLU A 257 -3.41 1.67 22.34
C GLU A 257 -2.96 2.98 21.68
N LEU A 258 -2.54 2.90 20.40
CA LEU A 258 -2.07 4.05 19.65
C LEU A 258 -3.23 4.80 19.00
N PRO A 259 -3.12 6.13 18.89
CA PRO A 259 -4.09 6.90 18.13
C PRO A 259 -3.99 6.57 16.64
N PRO A 260 -5.10 6.69 15.89
CA PRO A 260 -5.07 6.55 14.44
C PRO A 260 -4.13 7.61 13.82
N PRO A 261 -3.41 7.26 12.74
CA PRO A 261 -2.63 8.24 12.00
C PRO A 261 -3.55 9.29 11.38
N THR A 262 -3.02 10.50 11.17
CA THR A 262 -3.77 11.54 10.48
C THR A 262 -4.16 11.08 9.07
N GLN A 263 -5.43 11.22 8.73
CA GLN A 263 -5.95 10.81 7.43
C GLN A 263 -5.15 11.43 6.27
N GLY A 264 -4.84 10.63 5.27
CA GLY A 264 -4.06 11.03 4.10
C GLY A 264 -2.54 11.07 4.33
N THR A 265 -2.05 10.87 5.56
CA THR A 265 -0.61 10.73 5.80
C THR A 265 -0.13 9.31 5.49
N THR A 266 1.11 9.21 5.01
CA THR A 266 1.75 7.90 4.82
C THR A 266 2.52 7.53 6.09
N GLY A 267 2.17 6.39 6.69
CA GLY A 267 2.90 5.82 7.81
C GLY A 267 3.96 4.81 7.36
N PHE A 268 4.93 4.53 8.23
CA PHE A 268 6.02 3.61 7.95
C PHE A 268 6.09 2.51 9.01
N LEU A 269 5.93 1.26 8.57
CA LEU A 269 6.03 0.08 9.42
C LEU A 269 7.38 -0.58 9.18
N LEU A 270 8.19 -0.75 10.23
CA LEU A 270 9.51 -1.38 10.16
C LEU A 270 9.48 -2.77 10.79
N ALA A 271 9.74 -3.80 9.96
CA ALA A 271 9.80 -5.21 10.35
C ALA A 271 11.20 -5.78 10.13
N GLY A 272 11.76 -6.47 11.12
CA GLY A 272 13.09 -7.05 11.06
C GLY A 272 13.17 -8.35 10.26
N PRO A 273 14.37 -8.80 9.86
CA PRO A 273 14.61 -10.14 9.31
C PRO A 273 14.46 -11.21 10.40
N GLU A 274 14.75 -12.47 10.10
CA GLU A 274 14.67 -13.59 11.05
C GLU A 274 15.52 -13.37 12.31
N GLY A 275 16.69 -12.75 12.17
CA GLY A 275 17.58 -12.40 13.28
C GLY A 275 17.18 -11.15 14.06
N GLY A 276 16.08 -10.47 13.65
CA GLY A 276 15.69 -9.18 14.22
C GLY A 276 16.67 -8.06 13.88
N PHE A 277 16.51 -6.92 14.54
CA PHE A 277 17.44 -5.79 14.46
C PHE A 277 18.53 -5.91 15.53
N SER A 278 19.71 -5.36 15.27
CA SER A 278 20.72 -5.14 16.32
C SER A 278 20.25 -4.04 17.27
N GLU A 279 20.93 -3.91 18.45
CA GLU A 279 20.60 -2.83 19.38
C GLU A 279 20.89 -1.45 18.79
N GLU A 280 21.97 -1.34 18.00
CA GLU A 280 22.33 -0.12 17.27
C GLU A 280 21.28 0.24 16.23
N GLU A 281 20.77 -0.76 15.47
CA GLU A 281 19.71 -0.55 14.48
C GLU A 281 18.39 -0.13 15.14
N ARG A 282 18.06 -0.72 16.29
CA ARG A 282 16.89 -0.33 17.08
C ARG A 282 17.01 1.10 17.59
N ALA A 283 18.17 1.46 18.15
CA ALA A 283 18.42 2.82 18.61
C ALA A 283 18.30 3.84 17.49
N LEU A 284 18.90 3.57 16.33
CA LEU A 284 18.76 4.42 15.14
C LEU A 284 17.31 4.58 14.67
N ALA A 285 16.52 3.51 14.70
CA ALA A 285 15.11 3.60 14.34
C ALA A 285 14.32 4.47 15.34
N VAL A 286 14.57 4.31 16.64
CA VAL A 286 13.94 5.15 17.68
C VAL A 286 14.35 6.61 17.53
N GLU A 287 15.63 6.90 17.28
CA GLU A 287 16.14 8.25 17.02
C GLU A 287 15.49 8.86 15.77
N ALA A 288 15.20 8.05 14.74
CA ALA A 288 14.46 8.47 13.55
C ALA A 288 12.95 8.63 13.78
N GLY A 289 12.47 8.50 15.03
CA GLY A 289 11.07 8.72 15.42
C GLY A 289 10.18 7.47 15.31
N PHE A 290 10.75 6.27 15.17
CA PHE A 290 9.96 5.03 15.19
C PHE A 290 9.52 4.69 16.62
N LEU A 291 8.21 4.50 16.78
CA LEU A 291 7.63 4.05 18.03
C LEU A 291 7.67 2.51 18.10
N PRO A 292 8.32 1.92 19.12
CA PRO A 292 8.30 0.49 19.33
C PRO A 292 6.88 -0.03 19.59
N VAL A 293 6.44 -1.02 18.82
CA VAL A 293 5.12 -1.64 18.94
C VAL A 293 5.21 -3.15 19.05
N ARG A 294 4.29 -3.76 19.81
CA ARG A 294 4.19 -5.22 19.99
C ARG A 294 2.81 -5.73 19.59
N LEU A 295 2.79 -6.97 19.07
CA LEU A 295 1.59 -7.64 18.57
C LEU A 295 1.06 -8.72 19.52
N GLY A 296 1.58 -8.79 20.74
CA GLY A 296 1.17 -9.77 21.74
C GLY A 296 2.36 -10.49 22.38
N PRO A 297 2.12 -11.55 23.18
CA PRO A 297 3.17 -12.17 24.00
C PRO A 297 4.03 -13.20 23.23
N ARG A 298 3.65 -13.61 22.04
CA ARG A 298 4.35 -14.63 21.25
C ARG A 298 5.37 -13.99 20.30
N VAL A 299 6.53 -14.66 20.15
CA VAL A 299 7.48 -14.32 19.09
C VAL A 299 6.91 -14.83 17.77
N LEU A 300 6.71 -13.92 16.82
CA LEU A 300 6.24 -14.24 15.48
C LEU A 300 7.42 -14.38 14.53
N ARG A 301 7.28 -15.20 13.49
CA ARG A 301 8.22 -15.20 12.38
C ARG A 301 8.15 -13.87 11.64
N THR A 302 9.22 -13.50 10.91
CA THR A 302 9.32 -12.18 10.25
C THR A 302 8.13 -11.91 9.30
N GLU A 303 7.81 -12.88 8.45
CA GLU A 303 6.65 -12.81 7.55
C GLU A 303 5.33 -12.68 8.33
N THR A 304 5.16 -13.47 9.38
CA THR A 304 3.95 -13.45 10.22
C THR A 304 3.81 -12.11 10.94
N ALA A 305 4.91 -11.53 11.45
CA ALA A 305 4.88 -10.27 12.16
C ALA A 305 4.42 -9.12 11.25
N ALA A 306 4.98 -9.01 10.04
CA ALA A 306 4.60 -7.99 9.08
C ALA A 306 3.12 -8.11 8.66
N MET A 307 2.66 -9.32 8.33
CA MET A 307 1.27 -9.58 7.95
C MET A 307 0.30 -9.28 9.09
N THR A 308 0.60 -9.73 10.32
CA THR A 308 -0.25 -9.49 11.48
C THR A 308 -0.34 -8.00 11.81
N ALA A 309 0.76 -7.27 11.70
CA ALA A 309 0.77 -5.82 11.93
C ALA A 309 -0.11 -5.10 10.90
N LEU A 310 0.09 -5.39 9.60
CA LEU A 310 -0.71 -4.79 8.54
C LEU A 310 -2.20 -5.10 8.70
N ALA A 311 -2.58 -6.35 8.96
CA ALA A 311 -3.98 -6.74 9.19
C ALA A 311 -4.58 -6.02 10.41
N ALA A 312 -3.83 -5.93 11.52
CA ALA A 312 -4.28 -5.21 12.71
C ALA A 312 -4.43 -3.70 12.44
N MET A 313 -3.53 -3.09 11.68
CA MET A 313 -3.62 -1.69 11.28
C MET A 313 -4.83 -1.43 10.38
N GLN A 314 -5.11 -2.31 9.42
CA GLN A 314 -6.31 -2.22 8.57
C GLN A 314 -7.60 -2.35 9.38
N THR A 315 -7.65 -3.25 10.36
CA THR A 315 -8.81 -3.41 11.26
C THR A 315 -9.02 -2.18 12.15
N LEU A 316 -7.93 -1.55 12.63
CA LEU A 316 -8.01 -0.42 13.56
C LEU A 316 -8.22 0.91 12.85
N TRP A 317 -7.63 1.10 11.67
CA TRP A 317 -7.48 2.41 11.03
C TRP A 317 -7.75 2.41 9.52
N GLY A 318 -7.97 1.26 8.91
CA GLY A 318 -8.16 1.07 7.47
C GLY A 318 -9.57 0.62 7.11
N ASP A 319 -9.69 -0.44 6.32
CA ASP A 319 -10.91 -0.89 5.64
C ASP A 319 -11.32 -2.35 5.98
N PHE A 320 -10.71 -2.98 6.98
CA PHE A 320 -11.08 -4.34 7.43
C PHE A 320 -12.12 -4.31 8.55
#